data_2f0b45a698c3c91b05e13e156040a681
#
_entry.id   2f0b45a698c3c91b05e13e156040a681
#
_cell.length_a   1.000
_cell.length_b   1.000
_cell.length_c   1.000
_cell.angle_alpha   90.00
_cell.angle_beta   90.00
_cell.angle_gamma   90.00
#
_symmetry.space_group_name_H-M   'P 1'
#
loop_
_entity.id
_entity.type
_entity.pdbx_description
1 polymer ?
#
loop_
_entity_poly.entity_id
_entity_poly.type
_entity_poly.pdbx_seq_one_letter_code
_entity_poly.pdbx_strand_id
1 'polypeptide(L)'
;MNTPLNPNAFHELTAQAAVLHHAGGQFSMETLTLKDLRDDEVLVKLLATGVCHTDISFMGRPFMVDKPVVLGHEGAGYVYAVGSQVKHLRVGDPVVLSFDACGHCESCEAHQPSYCHDFINHNFLAQRPDGTTAWQGPSGPVRHAFFGQSSFATYSVCHERNAIKMDDDHDLEMFGPLGCGFQTGAGAVLNVLQPKTSQAIVVFGVGSVGLAAVMAATAMKARQIIAVDLKDSRLEMAKQVGATHTIRGDQCPDIVSEIKSITGAGAHCSLDTTANMTVLRQAVECLRPQGVCGFVGGASAGSELVVDVRDIMIGGKTVRGIVEG
;
A
#
# COMPACT_ATOMS: atom_id res chain seq x y z
N MET A 1 22.79 26.14 -1.19
CA MET A 1 23.28 26.18 0.20
C MET A 1 22.05 26.05 1.09
N ASN A 2 21.88 24.88 1.73
CA ASN A 2 20.77 24.67 2.66
C ASN A 2 21.10 25.49 3.92
N THR A 3 20.42 26.60 4.11
CA THR A 3 20.42 27.26 5.42
C THR A 3 19.63 26.33 6.33
N PRO A 4 20.22 25.76 7.39
CA PRO A 4 19.46 24.99 8.38
C PRO A 4 18.38 25.93 8.92
N LEU A 5 17.13 25.54 8.78
CA LEU A 5 16.03 26.29 9.36
C LEU A 5 16.23 26.28 10.89
N ASN A 6 16.12 27.46 11.48
CA ASN A 6 16.20 27.63 12.93
C ASN A 6 15.20 26.66 13.58
N PRO A 7 15.61 25.74 14.47
CA PRO A 7 14.70 24.81 15.15
C PRO A 7 13.55 25.51 15.91
N ASN A 8 13.71 26.80 16.23
CA ASN A 8 12.64 27.62 16.81
C ASN A 8 11.63 28.18 15.79
N ALA A 9 11.88 28.05 14.47
CA ALA A 9 10.96 28.56 13.45
C ALA A 9 9.70 27.69 13.26
N PHE A 10 9.65 26.49 13.84
CA PHE A 10 8.53 25.55 13.68
C PHE A 10 7.41 25.72 14.72
N HIS A 11 7.65 26.41 15.84
CA HIS A 11 6.65 26.57 16.92
C HIS A 11 5.37 27.31 16.51
N GLU A 12 5.34 27.92 15.33
CA GLU A 12 4.16 28.59 14.78
C GLU A 12 3.58 27.89 13.53
N LEU A 13 4.20 26.78 13.06
CA LEU A 13 3.69 26.08 11.88
C LEU A 13 2.39 25.36 12.24
N THR A 14 1.35 25.64 11.47
CA THR A 14 0.06 24.96 11.60
C THR A 14 -0.29 24.16 10.34
N ALA A 15 -0.97 23.03 10.54
CA ALA A 15 -1.53 22.20 9.50
C ALA A 15 -3.06 22.12 9.65
N GLN A 16 -3.78 22.12 8.53
CA GLN A 16 -5.17 21.66 8.52
C GLN A 16 -5.15 20.15 8.36
N ALA A 17 -5.86 19.42 9.20
CA ALA A 17 -5.89 17.97 9.20
C ALA A 17 -7.29 17.41 9.42
N ALA A 18 -7.60 16.29 8.78
CA ALA A 18 -8.79 15.51 9.02
C ALA A 18 -8.56 14.57 10.21
N VAL A 19 -9.03 14.96 11.40
CA VAL A 19 -8.82 14.24 12.66
C VAL A 19 -9.99 13.32 12.96
N LEU A 20 -9.70 12.07 13.27
CA LEU A 20 -10.66 11.07 13.73
C LEU A 20 -10.56 10.93 15.25
N HIS A 21 -11.62 11.31 15.99
CA HIS A 21 -11.62 11.29 17.46
C HIS A 21 -12.03 9.96 18.08
N HIS A 22 -12.82 9.15 17.36
CA HIS A 22 -13.27 7.84 17.85
C HIS A 22 -13.55 6.88 16.69
N ALA A 23 -13.45 5.60 16.95
CA ALA A 23 -13.73 4.57 15.95
C ALA A 23 -15.16 4.67 15.42
N GLY A 24 -15.33 4.56 14.10
CA GLY A 24 -16.62 4.70 13.43
C GLY A 24 -17.16 6.13 13.38
N GLY A 25 -16.39 7.11 13.87
CA GLY A 25 -16.73 8.54 13.81
C GLY A 25 -16.53 9.15 12.44
N GLN A 26 -16.91 10.43 12.33
CA GLN A 26 -16.60 11.25 11.19
C GLN A 26 -15.29 12.02 11.42
N PHE A 27 -14.59 12.34 10.34
CA PHE A 27 -13.46 13.26 10.41
C PHE A 27 -13.92 14.68 10.73
N SER A 28 -13.19 15.36 11.62
CA SER A 28 -13.30 16.82 11.84
C SER A 28 -12.07 17.51 11.28
N MET A 29 -12.29 18.62 10.58
CA MET A 29 -11.17 19.45 10.12
C MET A 29 -10.67 20.31 11.27
N GLU A 30 -9.39 20.11 11.63
CA GLU A 30 -8.76 20.80 12.77
C GLU A 30 -7.45 21.45 12.38
N THR A 31 -7.12 22.52 13.10
CA THR A 31 -5.81 23.15 13.01
C THR A 31 -4.88 22.49 14.04
N LEU A 32 -3.83 21.85 13.57
CA LEU A 32 -2.79 21.26 14.41
C LEU A 32 -1.54 22.14 14.39
N THR A 33 -0.84 22.21 15.52
CA THR A 33 0.42 22.93 15.65
C THR A 33 1.58 21.93 15.70
N LEU A 34 2.63 22.16 14.91
CA LEU A 34 3.85 21.37 14.95
C LEU A 34 4.62 21.66 16.24
N LYS A 35 4.97 20.61 16.97
CA LYS A 35 5.75 20.72 18.22
C LYS A 35 7.24 20.63 17.97
N ASP A 36 7.64 19.64 17.18
CA ASP A 36 9.04 19.39 16.90
C ASP A 36 9.19 18.65 15.57
N LEU A 37 10.34 18.80 14.95
CA LEU A 37 10.84 18.01 13.84
C LEU A 37 12.18 17.41 14.28
N ARG A 38 12.32 16.08 14.24
CA ARG A 38 13.55 15.39 14.65
C ARG A 38 14.64 15.49 13.58
N ASP A 39 15.85 15.17 13.99
CA ASP A 39 17.04 15.27 13.14
C ASP A 39 16.96 14.38 11.88
N ASP A 40 16.26 13.25 11.96
CA ASP A 40 16.08 12.27 10.89
C ASP A 40 14.72 12.36 10.17
N GLU A 41 13.91 13.36 10.52
CA GLU A 41 12.59 13.57 9.94
C GLU A 41 12.58 14.64 8.85
N VAL A 42 11.61 14.53 7.98
CA VAL A 42 11.26 15.53 6.97
C VAL A 42 9.83 16.01 7.19
N LEU A 43 9.61 17.29 7.00
CA LEU A 43 8.30 17.91 6.93
C LEU A 43 7.94 18.09 5.45
N VAL A 44 6.87 17.45 5.00
CA VAL A 44 6.39 17.52 3.63
C VAL A 44 5.12 18.35 3.57
N LYS A 45 5.11 19.40 2.73
CA LYS A 45 3.89 20.11 2.35
C LYS A 45 3.16 19.28 1.31
N LEU A 46 2.02 18.73 1.70
CA LEU A 46 1.24 17.86 0.84
C LEU A 46 0.52 18.66 -0.25
N LEU A 47 0.60 18.16 -1.47
CA LEU A 47 -0.11 18.65 -2.64
C LEU A 47 -1.40 17.83 -2.86
N ALA A 48 -1.29 16.51 -2.74
CA ALA A 48 -2.39 15.57 -2.90
C ALA A 48 -2.21 14.35 -2.00
N THR A 49 -3.32 13.64 -1.76
CA THR A 49 -3.33 12.34 -1.10
C THR A 49 -4.40 11.46 -1.70
N GLY A 50 -4.09 10.18 -1.90
CA GLY A 50 -5.07 9.16 -2.25
C GLY A 50 -5.89 8.71 -1.03
N VAL A 51 -6.96 7.97 -1.29
CA VAL A 51 -7.80 7.30 -0.27
C VAL A 51 -7.80 5.81 -0.54
N CYS A 52 -7.24 5.05 0.36
CA CYS A 52 -7.16 3.60 0.27
C CYS A 52 -8.27 2.91 1.09
N HIS A 53 -8.61 1.68 0.72
CA HIS A 53 -9.54 0.86 1.51
C HIS A 53 -9.02 0.62 2.94
N THR A 54 -7.72 0.62 3.14
CA THR A 54 -7.09 0.50 4.46
C THR A 54 -7.47 1.66 5.38
N ASP A 55 -7.51 2.91 4.89
CA ASP A 55 -7.97 4.07 5.68
C ASP A 55 -9.39 3.84 6.21
N ILE A 56 -10.30 3.40 5.32
CA ILE A 56 -11.70 3.12 5.65
C ILE A 56 -11.78 2.00 6.71
N SER A 57 -10.96 0.96 6.56
CA SER A 57 -10.91 -0.16 7.51
C SER A 57 -10.46 0.30 8.89
N PHE A 58 -9.48 1.19 8.97
CA PHE A 58 -8.95 1.71 10.24
C PHE A 58 -9.88 2.71 10.92
N MET A 59 -10.71 3.44 10.16
CA MET A 59 -11.77 4.28 10.74
C MET A 59 -12.70 3.50 11.68
N GLY A 60 -13.07 2.28 11.28
CA GLY A 60 -14.02 1.44 12.02
C GLY A 60 -13.41 0.59 13.14
N ARG A 61 -12.08 0.49 13.25
CA ARG A 61 -11.40 -0.42 14.18
C ARG A 61 -10.97 0.30 15.47
N PRO A 62 -11.59 -0.01 16.64
CA PRO A 62 -11.26 0.69 17.88
C PRO A 62 -9.90 0.29 18.49
N PHE A 63 -9.30 -0.85 18.06
CA PHE A 63 -8.19 -1.47 18.78
C PHE A 63 -6.81 -1.25 18.12
N MET A 64 -6.76 -0.75 16.89
CA MET A 64 -5.49 -0.71 16.15
C MET A 64 -4.77 0.62 16.24
N VAL A 65 -5.49 1.73 16.39
CA VAL A 65 -4.91 3.08 16.52
C VAL A 65 -5.63 3.83 17.62
N ASP A 66 -4.86 4.34 18.60
CA ASP A 66 -5.40 5.27 19.59
C ASP A 66 -5.83 6.58 18.92
N LYS A 67 -6.90 7.18 19.41
CA LYS A 67 -7.44 8.45 18.91
C LYS A 67 -7.21 9.56 19.93
N PRO A 68 -7.14 10.83 19.52
CA PRO A 68 -7.36 11.33 18.17
C PRO A 68 -6.21 11.02 17.20
N VAL A 69 -6.53 10.78 15.91
CA VAL A 69 -5.55 10.38 14.90
C VAL A 69 -5.82 11.03 13.55
N VAL A 70 -4.77 11.33 12.81
CA VAL A 70 -4.81 11.62 11.37
C VAL A 70 -4.45 10.35 10.61
N LEU A 71 -5.29 9.93 9.66
CA LEU A 71 -5.05 8.81 8.77
C LEU A 71 -4.46 9.30 7.42
N GLY A 72 -4.57 8.48 6.38
CA GLY A 72 -4.01 8.75 5.05
C GLY A 72 -2.59 8.20 4.90
N HIS A 73 -2.34 7.49 3.80
CA HIS A 73 -1.04 6.87 3.56
C HIS A 73 -0.67 6.81 2.07
N GLU A 74 -1.21 7.73 1.28
CA GLU A 74 -0.93 7.90 -0.14
C GLU A 74 -0.62 9.37 -0.45
N GLY A 75 0.30 9.96 0.34
CA GLY A 75 0.66 11.36 0.24
C GLY A 75 1.70 11.64 -0.83
N ALA A 76 1.56 12.80 -1.50
CA ALA A 76 2.56 13.36 -2.39
C ALA A 76 2.66 14.87 -2.20
N GLY A 77 3.87 15.43 -2.34
CA GLY A 77 4.08 16.85 -2.13
C GLY A 77 5.54 17.27 -2.23
N TYR A 78 5.88 18.37 -1.60
CA TYR A 78 7.23 18.92 -1.63
C TYR A 78 7.83 18.96 -0.22
N VAL A 79 9.10 18.61 -0.12
CA VAL A 79 9.85 18.77 1.13
C VAL A 79 9.84 20.24 1.53
N TYR A 80 9.26 20.54 2.69
CA TYR A 80 9.18 21.88 3.26
C TYR A 80 10.32 22.18 4.21
N ALA A 81 10.71 21.19 5.02
CA ALA A 81 11.84 21.27 5.94
C ALA A 81 12.48 19.90 6.16
N VAL A 82 13.73 19.90 6.57
CA VAL A 82 14.51 18.69 6.84
C VAL A 82 15.22 18.80 8.19
N GLY A 83 15.28 17.68 8.91
CA GLY A 83 16.10 17.55 10.11
C GLY A 83 17.60 17.58 9.80
N SER A 84 18.42 17.78 10.82
CA SER A 84 19.88 18.01 10.66
C SER A 84 20.66 16.78 10.16
N GLN A 85 20.10 15.56 10.30
CA GLN A 85 20.71 14.31 9.87
C GLN A 85 20.17 13.80 8.54
N VAL A 86 19.17 14.45 7.94
CA VAL A 86 18.63 14.11 6.62
C VAL A 86 19.70 14.32 5.54
N LYS A 87 19.95 13.29 4.72
CA LYS A 87 21.06 13.25 3.76
C LYS A 87 20.62 13.29 2.30
N HIS A 88 19.50 12.66 1.99
CA HIS A 88 19.09 12.38 0.61
C HIS A 88 18.05 13.36 0.06
N LEU A 89 17.41 14.14 0.94
CA LEU A 89 16.37 15.07 0.59
C LEU A 89 16.77 16.52 0.93
N ARG A 90 16.20 17.45 0.16
CA ARG A 90 16.39 18.90 0.33
C ARG A 90 15.05 19.61 0.24
N VAL A 91 14.97 20.78 0.86
CA VAL A 91 13.80 21.66 0.74
C VAL A 91 13.50 21.94 -0.75
N GLY A 92 12.24 21.74 -1.14
CA GLY A 92 11.75 21.88 -2.50
C GLY A 92 11.77 20.59 -3.32
N ASP A 93 12.37 19.50 -2.85
CA ASP A 93 12.33 18.23 -3.56
C ASP A 93 10.88 17.70 -3.64
N PRO A 94 10.41 17.28 -4.86
CA PRO A 94 9.15 16.58 -5.01
C PRO A 94 9.27 15.16 -4.46
N VAL A 95 8.29 14.73 -3.65
CA VAL A 95 8.31 13.41 -3.01
C VAL A 95 6.95 12.74 -3.02
N VAL A 96 6.97 11.41 -3.10
CA VAL A 96 5.85 10.52 -2.78
C VAL A 96 6.16 9.83 -1.47
N LEU A 97 5.17 9.71 -0.60
CA LEU A 97 5.32 9.08 0.71
C LEU A 97 4.92 7.60 0.64
N SER A 98 5.68 6.76 1.34
CA SER A 98 5.44 5.32 1.42
C SER A 98 5.45 4.86 2.88
N PHE A 99 5.33 3.56 3.13
CA PHE A 99 5.35 2.96 4.46
C PHE A 99 6.72 3.08 5.15
N ASP A 100 6.75 2.91 6.47
CA ASP A 100 7.98 2.94 7.28
C ASP A 100 8.47 1.55 7.68
N ALA A 101 9.76 1.47 8.01
CA ALA A 101 10.42 0.28 8.52
C ALA A 101 11.57 0.68 9.45
N CYS A 102 12.02 -0.21 10.33
CA CYS A 102 13.11 0.13 11.26
C CYS A 102 14.47 0.36 10.57
N GLY A 103 14.69 -0.27 9.41
CA GLY A 103 15.92 -0.13 8.62
C GLY A 103 17.11 -0.98 9.07
N HIS A 104 16.99 -1.75 10.17
CA HIS A 104 18.13 -2.46 10.78
C HIS A 104 17.82 -3.89 11.25
N CYS A 105 16.58 -4.39 11.13
CA CYS A 105 16.30 -5.80 11.43
C CYS A 105 16.69 -6.69 10.25
N GLU A 106 16.75 -8.00 10.48
CA GLU A 106 17.13 -8.99 9.47
C GLU A 106 16.38 -8.82 8.14
N SER A 107 15.06 -8.59 8.19
CA SER A 107 14.27 -8.36 6.97
C SER A 107 14.66 -7.07 6.25
N CYS A 108 14.90 -5.98 6.99
CA CYS A 108 15.32 -4.71 6.40
C CYS A 108 16.73 -4.81 5.79
N GLU A 109 17.67 -5.48 6.45
CA GLU A 109 19.01 -5.73 5.95
C GLU A 109 19.01 -6.64 4.72
N ALA A 110 18.03 -7.56 4.64
CA ALA A 110 17.78 -8.40 3.46
C ALA A 110 17.01 -7.67 2.33
N HIS A 111 16.86 -6.34 2.40
CA HIS A 111 16.10 -5.53 1.44
C HIS A 111 14.62 -5.93 1.31
N GLN A 112 14.01 -6.37 2.41
CA GLN A 112 12.58 -6.73 2.51
C GLN A 112 11.89 -5.90 3.61
N PRO A 113 11.87 -4.56 3.52
CA PRO A 113 11.36 -3.67 4.58
C PRO A 113 9.86 -3.87 4.85
N SER A 114 9.09 -4.34 3.88
CA SER A 114 7.68 -4.67 4.05
C SER A 114 7.42 -5.82 5.05
N TYR A 115 8.45 -6.61 5.37
CA TYR A 115 8.44 -7.65 6.41
C TYR A 115 9.28 -7.25 7.63
N CYS A 116 9.44 -5.96 7.88
CA CYS A 116 10.11 -5.44 9.07
C CYS A 116 9.55 -6.09 10.33
N HIS A 117 10.43 -6.54 11.24
CA HIS A 117 10.00 -7.19 12.49
C HIS A 117 9.16 -6.26 13.37
N ASP A 118 9.31 -4.96 13.21
CA ASP A 118 8.55 -3.93 13.92
C ASP A 118 7.54 -3.17 13.02
N PHE A 119 7.06 -3.82 11.96
CA PHE A 119 6.19 -3.22 10.95
C PHE A 119 4.93 -2.59 11.55
N ILE A 120 4.30 -3.25 12.53
CA ILE A 120 3.07 -2.78 13.16
C ILE A 120 3.29 -1.47 13.90
N ASN A 121 4.38 -1.34 14.67
CA ASN A 121 4.70 -0.12 15.40
C ASN A 121 4.98 1.06 14.46
N HIS A 122 5.73 0.81 13.39
CA HIS A 122 6.07 1.82 12.40
C HIS A 122 4.89 2.31 11.54
N ASN A 123 3.88 1.45 11.32
CA ASN A 123 2.85 1.75 10.32
C ASN A 123 1.42 1.87 10.87
N PHE A 124 1.06 1.05 11.87
CA PHE A 124 -0.33 0.95 12.30
C PHE A 124 -0.65 1.69 13.59
N LEU A 125 0.35 2.02 14.42
CA LEU A 125 0.09 2.70 15.69
C LEU A 125 -0.02 4.23 15.54
N ALA A 126 0.23 4.76 14.35
CA ALA A 126 0.15 6.17 14.01
C ALA A 126 0.89 7.07 15.00
N GLN A 127 2.11 6.68 15.35
CA GLN A 127 2.99 7.40 16.27
C GLN A 127 4.45 7.16 15.87
N ARG A 128 5.36 7.98 16.39
CA ARG A 128 6.78 7.64 16.32
C ARG A 128 7.06 6.33 17.07
N PRO A 129 8.12 5.57 16.73
CA PRO A 129 8.42 4.30 17.40
C PRO A 129 8.55 4.37 18.92
N ASP A 130 8.90 5.53 19.48
CA ASP A 130 8.97 5.78 20.92
C ASP A 130 7.63 6.19 21.57
N GLY A 131 6.53 6.16 20.81
CA GLY A 131 5.19 6.51 21.30
C GLY A 131 4.85 8.00 21.29
N THR A 132 5.77 8.88 20.87
CA THR A 132 5.51 10.33 20.82
C THR A 132 4.81 10.76 19.52
N THR A 133 4.36 11.99 19.47
CA THR A 133 3.76 12.62 18.29
C THR A 133 4.31 14.02 18.07
N ALA A 134 4.43 14.45 16.80
CA ALA A 134 4.87 15.78 16.42
C ALA A 134 3.76 16.84 16.49
N TRP A 135 2.50 16.44 16.54
CA TRP A 135 1.38 17.35 16.37
C TRP A 135 0.54 17.53 17.63
N GLN A 136 0.14 18.78 17.86
CA GLN A 136 -0.73 19.19 18.95
C GLN A 136 -2.02 19.77 18.38
N GLY A 137 -3.16 19.17 18.73
CA GLY A 137 -4.49 19.68 18.45
C GLY A 137 -5.04 20.53 19.60
N PRO A 138 -6.25 21.08 19.42
CA PRO A 138 -6.91 21.92 20.45
C PRO A 138 -7.11 21.18 21.80
N SER A 139 -7.35 19.89 21.75
CA SER A 139 -7.65 19.05 22.93
C SER A 139 -6.49 18.23 23.44
N GLY A 140 -5.30 18.34 22.85
CA GLY A 140 -4.12 17.56 23.25
C GLY A 140 -3.32 17.03 22.08
N PRO A 141 -2.37 16.11 22.32
CA PRO A 141 -1.57 15.47 21.29
C PRO A 141 -2.47 14.71 20.30
N VAL A 142 -2.15 14.80 19.00
CA VAL A 142 -2.84 14.09 17.94
C VAL A 142 -1.89 13.08 17.31
N ARG A 143 -2.30 11.82 17.23
CA ARG A 143 -1.47 10.79 16.62
C ARG A 143 -1.31 11.03 15.12
N HIS A 144 -0.10 10.81 14.65
CA HIS A 144 0.32 10.92 13.25
C HIS A 144 1.30 9.79 12.94
N ALA A 145 1.80 9.72 11.71
CA ALA A 145 2.66 8.64 11.23
C ALA A 145 1.92 7.31 10.98
N PHE A 146 0.62 7.38 10.63
CA PHE A 146 -0.06 6.24 10.04
C PHE A 146 0.61 5.90 8.71
N PHE A 147 1.13 4.66 8.59
CA PHE A 147 2.08 4.27 7.53
C PHE A 147 3.26 5.24 7.39
N GLY A 148 3.81 5.68 8.54
CA GLY A 148 4.92 6.59 8.58
C GLY A 148 4.63 8.02 8.09
N GLN A 149 3.38 8.40 7.80
CA GLN A 149 3.09 9.67 7.11
C GLN A 149 1.82 10.42 7.58
N SER A 150 0.64 9.78 7.71
CA SER A 150 -0.64 10.45 8.03
C SER A 150 -1.00 11.60 7.06
N SER A 151 -1.24 11.27 5.80
CA SER A 151 -1.36 12.27 4.73
C SER A 151 -2.73 12.98 4.61
N PHE A 152 -3.73 12.69 5.47
CA PHE A 152 -4.97 13.46 5.47
C PHE A 152 -4.82 14.80 6.17
N ALA A 153 -3.80 15.56 5.78
CA ALA A 153 -3.43 16.87 6.30
C ALA A 153 -2.74 17.72 5.24
N THR A 154 -2.54 19.01 5.50
CA THR A 154 -1.77 19.89 4.60
C THR A 154 -0.25 19.71 4.76
N TYR A 155 0.20 19.11 5.87
CA TYR A 155 1.58 18.77 6.13
C TYR A 155 1.68 17.39 6.77
N SER A 156 2.73 16.65 6.40
CA SER A 156 3.11 15.36 6.99
C SER A 156 4.51 15.45 7.58
N VAL A 157 4.71 14.87 8.76
CA VAL A 157 6.04 14.59 9.32
C VAL A 157 6.32 13.11 9.16
N CYS A 158 7.42 12.77 8.52
CA CYS A 158 7.82 11.38 8.29
C CYS A 158 9.35 11.23 8.44
N HIS A 159 9.82 10.02 8.61
CA HIS A 159 11.24 9.72 8.55
C HIS A 159 11.75 9.91 7.11
N GLU A 160 13.02 10.31 6.90
CA GLU A 160 13.64 10.49 5.57
C GLU A 160 13.39 9.31 4.62
N ARG A 161 13.43 8.07 5.12
CA ARG A 161 13.26 6.85 4.32
C ARG A 161 11.87 6.66 3.72
N ASN A 162 10.85 7.31 4.30
CA ASN A 162 9.47 7.22 3.81
C ASN A 162 9.18 8.16 2.65
N ALA A 163 10.01 9.17 2.45
CA ALA A 163 9.84 10.17 1.40
C ALA A 163 10.72 9.82 0.21
N ILE A 164 10.11 9.36 -0.85
CA ILE A 164 10.79 8.94 -2.07
C ILE A 164 10.84 10.11 -3.04
N LYS A 165 12.05 10.58 -3.35
CA LYS A 165 12.25 11.68 -4.29
C LYS A 165 11.79 11.27 -5.69
N MET A 166 11.01 12.16 -6.31
CA MET A 166 10.55 12.05 -7.68
C MET A 166 11.36 12.98 -8.59
N ASP A 167 11.36 12.70 -9.90
CA ASP A 167 11.90 13.62 -10.87
C ASP A 167 10.99 14.86 -10.99
N ASP A 168 11.59 16.02 -11.30
CA ASP A 168 10.88 17.31 -11.32
C ASP A 168 9.75 17.39 -12.36
N ASP A 169 9.78 16.54 -13.39
CA ASP A 169 8.80 16.51 -14.49
C ASP A 169 7.53 15.73 -14.16
N HIS A 170 7.41 15.13 -12.96
CA HIS A 170 6.27 14.32 -12.58
C HIS A 170 5.10 15.16 -12.02
N ASP A 171 3.88 14.75 -12.37
CA ASP A 171 2.64 15.32 -11.81
C ASP A 171 2.33 14.66 -10.46
N LEU A 172 2.75 15.30 -9.39
CA LEU A 172 2.60 14.77 -8.02
C LEU A 172 1.14 14.57 -7.60
N GLU A 173 0.19 15.32 -8.15
CA GLU A 173 -1.24 15.16 -7.82
C GLU A 173 -1.76 13.76 -8.19
N MET A 174 -1.15 13.12 -9.18
CA MET A 174 -1.51 11.79 -9.66
C MET A 174 -0.74 10.66 -8.96
N PHE A 175 0.41 10.96 -8.34
CA PHE A 175 1.35 9.93 -7.89
C PHE A 175 1.26 9.56 -6.41
N GLY A 176 0.38 10.19 -5.62
CA GLY A 176 0.18 9.78 -4.22
C GLY A 176 0.00 8.26 -4.04
N PRO A 177 -0.86 7.57 -4.82
CA PRO A 177 -1.06 6.13 -4.72
C PRO A 177 0.15 5.26 -5.07
N LEU A 178 1.23 5.82 -5.66
CA LEU A 178 2.45 5.06 -5.93
C LEU A 178 3.08 4.50 -4.66
N GLY A 179 2.95 5.20 -3.54
CA GLY A 179 3.52 4.79 -2.25
C GLY A 179 2.74 3.71 -1.49
N CYS A 180 1.60 3.25 -2.03
CA CYS A 180 0.76 2.21 -1.40
C CYS A 180 0.20 1.25 -2.45
N GLY A 181 -1.01 1.50 -2.94
CA GLY A 181 -1.74 0.54 -3.77
C GLY A 181 -1.03 0.20 -5.08
N PHE A 182 -0.37 1.16 -5.70
CA PHE A 182 0.35 0.93 -6.95
C PHE A 182 1.59 0.06 -6.73
N GLN A 183 2.45 0.41 -5.75
CA GLN A 183 3.62 -0.40 -5.43
C GLN A 183 3.24 -1.82 -4.97
N THR A 184 2.17 -1.96 -4.17
CA THR A 184 1.67 -3.26 -3.69
C THR A 184 1.34 -4.18 -4.85
N GLY A 185 0.57 -3.71 -5.83
CA GLY A 185 0.20 -4.52 -7.00
C GLY A 185 1.36 -4.80 -7.93
N ALA A 186 2.13 -3.78 -8.28
CA ALA A 186 3.29 -3.91 -9.16
C ALA A 186 4.38 -4.76 -8.52
N GLY A 187 4.74 -4.50 -7.26
CA GLY A 187 5.76 -5.24 -6.53
C GLY A 187 5.38 -6.70 -6.30
N ALA A 188 4.09 -6.99 -6.02
CA ALA A 188 3.63 -8.38 -5.94
C ALA A 188 3.95 -9.18 -7.21
N VAL A 189 3.89 -8.54 -8.37
CA VAL A 189 4.22 -9.18 -9.65
C VAL A 189 5.73 -9.16 -9.92
N LEU A 190 6.38 -8.01 -9.76
CA LEU A 190 7.79 -7.81 -10.12
C LEU A 190 8.75 -8.52 -9.17
N ASN A 191 8.45 -8.55 -7.87
CA ASN A 191 9.37 -9.03 -6.83
C ASN A 191 9.02 -10.46 -6.36
N VAL A 192 7.73 -10.84 -6.40
CA VAL A 192 7.27 -12.10 -5.78
C VAL A 192 6.83 -13.14 -6.80
N LEU A 193 5.85 -12.82 -7.66
CA LEU A 193 5.25 -13.79 -8.58
C LEU A 193 6.10 -14.01 -9.84
N GLN A 194 6.73 -12.98 -10.36
CA GLN A 194 7.68 -12.98 -11.47
C GLN A 194 7.29 -13.87 -12.67
N PRO A 195 6.11 -13.66 -13.26
CA PRO A 195 5.65 -14.48 -14.39
C PRO A 195 6.59 -14.32 -15.58
N LYS A 196 7.02 -15.46 -16.16
CA LYS A 196 7.87 -15.47 -17.35
C LYS A 196 7.03 -15.19 -18.61
N THR A 197 7.69 -14.84 -19.72
CA THR A 197 7.05 -14.53 -21.01
C THR A 197 6.21 -15.67 -21.60
N SER A 198 6.43 -16.90 -21.21
CA SER A 198 5.64 -18.07 -21.60
C SER A 198 4.49 -18.40 -20.65
N GLN A 199 4.35 -17.66 -19.55
CA GLN A 199 3.49 -18.00 -18.42
C GLN A 199 2.20 -17.20 -18.42
N ALA A 200 1.19 -17.72 -17.72
CA ALA A 200 -0.09 -17.09 -17.46
C ALA A 200 -0.17 -16.63 -16.02
N ILE A 201 -0.70 -15.41 -15.81
CA ILE A 201 -1.07 -14.86 -14.51
C ILE A 201 -2.55 -14.51 -14.48
N VAL A 202 -3.19 -14.75 -13.33
CA VAL A 202 -4.57 -14.33 -13.06
C VAL A 202 -4.57 -13.31 -11.92
N VAL A 203 -5.29 -12.21 -12.10
CA VAL A 203 -5.48 -11.17 -11.08
C VAL A 203 -6.96 -11.12 -10.71
N PHE A 204 -7.25 -11.45 -9.46
CA PHE A 204 -8.59 -11.40 -8.88
C PHE A 204 -8.77 -10.05 -8.15
N GLY A 205 -9.77 -9.30 -8.60
CA GLY A 205 -9.99 -7.91 -8.20
C GLY A 205 -9.05 -6.97 -8.96
N VAL A 206 -9.60 -6.22 -9.92
CA VAL A 206 -8.82 -5.23 -10.70
C VAL A 206 -9.23 -3.80 -10.32
N GLY A 207 -9.18 -3.51 -8.99
CA GLY A 207 -9.09 -2.15 -8.45
C GLY A 207 -7.69 -1.58 -8.68
N SER A 208 -7.31 -0.51 -7.97
CA SER A 208 -5.99 0.13 -8.12
C SER A 208 -4.81 -0.85 -8.00
N VAL A 209 -4.81 -1.68 -6.97
CA VAL A 209 -3.77 -2.71 -6.73
C VAL A 209 -3.73 -3.73 -7.87
N GLY A 210 -4.90 -4.26 -8.26
CA GLY A 210 -4.97 -5.26 -9.34
C GLY A 210 -4.63 -4.70 -10.71
N LEU A 211 -5.00 -3.45 -11.01
CA LEU A 211 -4.59 -2.77 -12.26
C LEU A 211 -3.08 -2.56 -12.30
N ALA A 212 -2.46 -2.16 -11.19
CA ALA A 212 -1.00 -2.06 -11.09
C ALA A 212 -0.32 -3.42 -11.32
N ALA A 213 -0.89 -4.51 -10.81
CA ALA A 213 -0.42 -5.87 -11.07
C ALA A 213 -0.55 -6.26 -12.56
N VAL A 214 -1.67 -5.91 -13.22
CA VAL A 214 -1.84 -6.12 -14.67
C VAL A 214 -0.81 -5.34 -15.47
N MET A 215 -0.55 -4.06 -15.13
CA MET A 215 0.47 -3.25 -15.78
C MET A 215 1.87 -3.86 -15.62
N ALA A 216 2.23 -4.31 -14.42
CA ALA A 216 3.50 -4.97 -14.15
C ALA A 216 3.64 -6.30 -14.94
N ALA A 217 2.59 -7.13 -14.97
CA ALA A 217 2.58 -8.35 -15.76
C ALA A 217 2.73 -8.08 -17.26
N THR A 218 2.16 -6.98 -17.75
CA THR A 218 2.30 -6.51 -19.14
C THR A 218 3.75 -6.08 -19.41
N ALA A 219 4.36 -5.32 -18.52
CA ALA A 219 5.75 -4.92 -18.61
C ALA A 219 6.70 -6.12 -18.61
N MET A 220 6.40 -7.17 -17.83
CA MET A 220 7.12 -8.45 -17.84
C MET A 220 6.81 -9.32 -19.07
N LYS A 221 5.88 -8.89 -19.94
CA LYS A 221 5.49 -9.61 -21.15
C LYS A 221 4.94 -11.01 -20.85
N ALA A 222 4.17 -11.17 -19.76
CA ALA A 222 3.47 -12.42 -19.48
C ALA A 222 2.56 -12.80 -20.66
N ARG A 223 2.53 -14.10 -21.02
CA ARG A 223 1.82 -14.56 -22.21
C ARG A 223 0.31 -14.35 -22.13
N GLN A 224 -0.26 -14.64 -20.98
CA GLN A 224 -1.69 -14.46 -20.71
C GLN A 224 -1.85 -13.74 -19.39
N ILE A 225 -2.61 -12.66 -19.40
CA ILE A 225 -2.93 -11.84 -18.24
C ILE A 225 -4.45 -11.86 -18.14
N ILE A 226 -4.99 -12.57 -17.17
CA ILE A 226 -6.42 -12.78 -16.98
C ILE A 226 -6.87 -11.91 -15.82
N ALA A 227 -7.80 -10.99 -16.07
CA ALA A 227 -8.39 -10.11 -15.07
C ALA A 227 -9.78 -10.62 -14.68
N VAL A 228 -10.03 -10.78 -13.38
CA VAL A 228 -11.33 -11.21 -12.83
C VAL A 228 -11.87 -10.09 -11.93
N ASP A 229 -13.06 -9.58 -12.19
CA ASP A 229 -13.73 -8.55 -11.35
C ASP A 229 -15.26 -8.68 -11.49
N LEU A 230 -15.98 -7.96 -10.62
CA LEU A 230 -17.44 -7.87 -10.63
C LEU A 230 -17.96 -6.67 -11.43
N LYS A 231 -17.09 -5.77 -11.90
CA LYS A 231 -17.46 -4.52 -12.57
C LYS A 231 -16.89 -4.45 -13.98
N ASP A 232 -17.77 -4.28 -14.97
CA ASP A 232 -17.36 -4.18 -16.38
C ASP A 232 -16.40 -3.01 -16.62
N SER A 233 -16.63 -1.85 -15.97
CA SER A 233 -15.75 -0.69 -16.10
C SER A 233 -14.31 -0.97 -15.67
N ARG A 234 -14.10 -1.80 -14.64
CA ARG A 234 -12.77 -2.22 -14.20
C ARG A 234 -12.13 -3.23 -15.15
N LEU A 235 -12.93 -4.17 -15.66
CA LEU A 235 -12.46 -5.13 -16.66
C LEU A 235 -12.06 -4.44 -17.97
N GLU A 236 -12.80 -3.41 -18.37
CA GLU A 236 -12.44 -2.61 -19.54
C GLU A 236 -11.14 -1.84 -19.32
N MET A 237 -10.96 -1.22 -18.14
CA MET A 237 -9.69 -0.59 -17.78
C MET A 237 -8.54 -1.62 -17.77
N ALA A 238 -8.78 -2.82 -17.24
CA ALA A 238 -7.76 -3.88 -17.22
C ALA A 238 -7.30 -4.26 -18.64
N LYS A 239 -8.22 -4.31 -19.63
CA LYS A 239 -7.85 -4.51 -21.04
C LYS A 239 -6.97 -3.38 -21.57
N GLN A 240 -7.31 -2.12 -21.26
CA GLN A 240 -6.54 -0.97 -21.72
C GLN A 240 -5.11 -0.99 -21.19
N VAL A 241 -4.88 -1.50 -19.98
CA VAL A 241 -3.55 -1.59 -19.37
C VAL A 241 -2.85 -2.94 -19.60
N GLY A 242 -3.45 -3.85 -20.42
CA GLY A 242 -2.75 -5.02 -20.94
C GLY A 242 -3.32 -6.39 -20.57
N ALA A 243 -4.48 -6.48 -19.90
CA ALA A 243 -5.13 -7.77 -19.71
C ALA A 243 -5.51 -8.40 -21.07
N THR A 244 -5.10 -9.64 -21.28
CA THR A 244 -5.38 -10.39 -22.52
C THR A 244 -6.77 -11.04 -22.49
N HIS A 245 -7.27 -11.34 -21.29
CA HIS A 245 -8.58 -11.94 -21.05
C HIS A 245 -9.23 -11.28 -19.83
N THR A 246 -10.56 -11.25 -19.84
CA THR A 246 -11.34 -10.74 -18.71
C THR A 246 -12.47 -11.69 -18.38
N ILE A 247 -12.74 -11.90 -17.09
CA ILE A 247 -13.84 -12.73 -16.60
C ILE A 247 -14.70 -11.89 -15.66
N ARG A 248 -15.99 -11.82 -15.95
CA ARG A 248 -16.99 -11.24 -15.07
C ARG A 248 -17.37 -12.26 -13.99
N GLY A 249 -16.85 -12.07 -12.76
CA GLY A 249 -16.89 -13.10 -11.72
C GLY A 249 -18.29 -13.49 -11.22
N ASP A 250 -19.24 -12.55 -11.17
CA ASP A 250 -20.63 -12.80 -10.79
C ASP A 250 -21.50 -13.40 -11.92
N GLN A 251 -20.97 -13.46 -13.15
CA GLN A 251 -21.64 -14.02 -14.32
C GLN A 251 -20.99 -15.32 -14.80
N CYS A 252 -19.86 -15.72 -14.24
CA CYS A 252 -19.16 -16.95 -14.57
C CYS A 252 -19.46 -18.03 -13.51
N PRO A 253 -20.21 -19.07 -13.83
CA PRO A 253 -20.61 -20.11 -12.86
C PRO A 253 -19.43 -20.87 -12.26
N ASP A 254 -18.37 -21.08 -13.05
CA ASP A 254 -17.15 -21.78 -12.61
C ASP A 254 -15.90 -21.07 -13.15
N ILE A 255 -15.42 -20.10 -12.35
CA ILE A 255 -14.24 -19.29 -12.69
C ILE A 255 -12.98 -20.17 -12.82
N VAL A 256 -12.86 -21.20 -11.99
CA VAL A 256 -11.68 -22.08 -11.97
C VAL A 256 -11.59 -22.86 -13.28
N SER A 257 -12.70 -23.44 -13.72
CA SER A 257 -12.76 -24.16 -15.00
C SER A 257 -12.54 -23.23 -16.19
N GLU A 258 -13.08 -22.01 -16.15
CA GLU A 258 -12.88 -21.04 -17.23
C GLU A 258 -11.40 -20.64 -17.34
N ILE A 259 -10.73 -20.35 -16.22
CA ILE A 259 -9.28 -20.04 -16.21
C ILE A 259 -8.47 -21.23 -16.74
N LYS A 260 -8.82 -22.47 -16.35
CA LYS A 260 -8.15 -23.67 -16.86
C LYS A 260 -8.37 -23.86 -18.34
N SER A 261 -9.55 -23.53 -18.86
CA SER A 261 -9.87 -23.55 -20.31
C SER A 261 -8.98 -22.55 -21.07
N ILE A 262 -8.87 -21.31 -20.58
CA ILE A 262 -8.04 -20.26 -21.20
C ILE A 262 -6.56 -20.65 -21.21
N THR A 263 -6.07 -21.21 -20.11
CA THR A 263 -4.63 -21.50 -19.89
C THR A 263 -4.20 -22.89 -20.33
N GLY A 264 -5.14 -23.78 -20.57
CA GLY A 264 -4.94 -25.19 -20.95
C GLY A 264 -4.64 -26.13 -19.77
N ALA A 265 -4.04 -25.67 -18.69
CA ALA A 265 -3.65 -26.52 -17.56
C ALA A 265 -3.74 -25.81 -16.19
N GLY A 266 -4.22 -24.59 -16.17
CA GLY A 266 -4.21 -23.69 -15.02
C GLY A 266 -3.13 -22.61 -15.12
N ALA A 267 -3.26 -21.60 -14.30
CA ALA A 267 -2.34 -20.45 -14.26
C ALA A 267 -1.02 -20.80 -13.58
N HIS A 268 0.07 -20.15 -13.98
CA HIS A 268 1.36 -20.26 -13.30
C HIS A 268 1.40 -19.42 -12.03
N CYS A 269 0.78 -18.23 -12.10
CA CYS A 269 0.67 -17.31 -11.00
C CYS A 269 -0.79 -16.85 -10.86
N SER A 270 -1.22 -16.62 -9.62
CA SER A 270 -2.45 -15.91 -9.32
C SER A 270 -2.19 -14.85 -8.24
N LEU A 271 -2.91 -13.74 -8.29
CA LEU A 271 -2.89 -12.69 -7.28
C LEU A 271 -4.32 -12.40 -6.84
N ASP A 272 -4.60 -12.55 -5.55
CA ASP A 272 -5.86 -12.09 -4.96
C ASP A 272 -5.67 -10.73 -4.27
N THR A 273 -6.49 -9.76 -4.68
CA THR A 273 -6.54 -8.41 -4.08
C THR A 273 -7.87 -8.14 -3.39
N THR A 274 -8.75 -9.15 -3.29
CA THR A 274 -10.15 -8.95 -2.89
C THR A 274 -10.39 -9.11 -1.40
N ALA A 275 -9.49 -9.76 -0.67
CA ALA A 275 -9.67 -10.18 0.71
C ALA A 275 -10.92 -11.07 0.95
N ASN A 276 -11.46 -11.69 -0.10
CA ASN A 276 -12.60 -12.60 -0.05
C ASN A 276 -12.10 -14.05 -0.04
N MET A 277 -12.39 -14.79 1.02
CA MET A 277 -11.86 -16.15 1.20
C MET A 277 -12.31 -17.14 0.12
N THR A 278 -13.51 -16.96 -0.45
CA THR A 278 -13.97 -17.77 -1.59
C THR A 278 -13.15 -17.47 -2.83
N VAL A 279 -12.86 -16.20 -3.09
CA VAL A 279 -12.04 -15.77 -4.24
C VAL A 279 -10.59 -16.21 -4.06
N LEU A 280 -10.03 -16.07 -2.86
CA LEU A 280 -8.67 -16.54 -2.55
C LEU A 280 -8.55 -18.06 -2.75
N ARG A 281 -9.59 -18.83 -2.37
CA ARG A 281 -9.64 -20.27 -2.66
C ARG A 281 -9.63 -20.55 -4.17
N GLN A 282 -10.45 -19.83 -4.95
CA GLN A 282 -10.46 -19.95 -6.42
C GLN A 282 -9.09 -19.59 -7.03
N ALA A 283 -8.40 -18.59 -6.46
CA ALA A 283 -7.06 -18.21 -6.89
C ALA A 283 -6.02 -19.32 -6.67
N VAL A 284 -6.19 -20.16 -5.65
CA VAL A 284 -5.36 -21.36 -5.42
C VAL A 284 -5.76 -22.52 -6.32
N GLU A 285 -7.07 -22.76 -6.46
CA GLU A 285 -7.61 -23.89 -7.23
C GLU A 285 -7.39 -23.75 -8.75
N CYS A 286 -7.32 -22.52 -9.27
CA CYS A 286 -7.06 -22.26 -10.69
C CYS A 286 -5.60 -22.47 -11.12
N LEU A 287 -4.69 -22.69 -10.16
CA LEU A 287 -3.26 -22.90 -10.45
C LEU A 287 -3.01 -24.27 -11.06
N ARG A 288 -2.05 -24.32 -11.98
CA ARG A 288 -1.42 -25.54 -12.46
C ARG A 288 -0.46 -26.12 -11.40
N PRO A 289 0.06 -27.36 -11.59
CA PRO A 289 1.17 -27.86 -10.76
C PRO A 289 2.35 -26.88 -10.73
N GLN A 290 2.93 -26.71 -9.53
CA GLN A 290 3.99 -25.75 -9.21
C GLN A 290 3.59 -24.26 -9.35
N GLY A 291 2.29 -23.97 -9.41
CA GLY A 291 1.80 -22.59 -9.45
C GLY A 291 1.92 -21.88 -8.10
N VAL A 292 1.99 -20.56 -8.15
CA VAL A 292 2.13 -19.69 -6.97
C VAL A 292 0.93 -18.76 -6.88
N CYS A 293 0.24 -18.78 -5.75
CA CYS A 293 -0.81 -17.82 -5.38
C CYS A 293 -0.25 -16.78 -4.42
N GLY A 294 -0.23 -15.51 -4.81
CA GLY A 294 -0.03 -14.37 -3.92
C GLY A 294 -1.36 -13.80 -3.46
N PHE A 295 -1.40 -13.21 -2.26
CA PHE A 295 -2.55 -12.44 -1.81
C PHE A 295 -2.09 -11.20 -1.04
N VAL A 296 -2.76 -10.07 -1.28
CA VAL A 296 -2.42 -8.74 -0.73
C VAL A 296 -3.59 -8.11 0.02
N GLY A 297 -4.77 -8.72 -0.02
CA GLY A 297 -5.97 -8.18 0.61
C GLY A 297 -5.91 -8.24 2.14
N GLY A 298 -6.26 -7.15 2.81
CA GLY A 298 -6.35 -7.04 4.26
C GLY A 298 -7.58 -7.80 4.81
N ALA A 299 -7.52 -9.12 4.90
CA ALA A 299 -8.58 -9.92 5.50
C ALA A 299 -8.79 -9.58 6.99
N SER A 300 -10.01 -9.81 7.49
CA SER A 300 -10.29 -9.65 8.92
C SER A 300 -9.53 -10.66 9.76
N ALA A 301 -9.15 -10.29 10.99
CA ALA A 301 -8.54 -11.23 11.92
C ALA A 301 -9.43 -12.47 12.12
N GLY A 302 -8.82 -13.65 12.07
CA GLY A 302 -9.54 -14.92 12.17
C GLY A 302 -10.12 -15.44 10.85
N SER A 303 -9.91 -14.75 9.73
CA SER A 303 -10.26 -15.29 8.40
C SER A 303 -9.41 -16.52 8.07
N GLU A 304 -10.05 -17.57 7.57
CA GLU A 304 -9.40 -18.85 7.28
C GLU A 304 -9.50 -19.18 5.79
N LEU A 305 -8.39 -19.61 5.19
CA LEU A 305 -8.35 -20.16 3.85
C LEU A 305 -8.55 -21.69 3.93
N VAL A 306 -9.66 -22.18 3.40
CA VAL A 306 -9.95 -23.61 3.31
C VAL A 306 -9.58 -24.11 1.91
N VAL A 307 -8.58 -24.98 1.82
CA VAL A 307 -8.09 -25.57 0.55
C VAL A 307 -7.97 -27.09 0.67
N ASP A 308 -8.02 -27.79 -0.46
CA ASP A 308 -7.73 -29.21 -0.51
C ASP A 308 -6.22 -29.44 -0.30
N VAL A 309 -5.85 -30.03 0.83
CA VAL A 309 -4.45 -30.33 1.18
C VAL A 309 -3.79 -31.26 0.17
N ARG A 310 -4.58 -32.21 -0.41
CA ARG A 310 -4.07 -33.13 -1.44
C ARG A 310 -3.72 -32.39 -2.73
N ASP A 311 -4.54 -31.42 -3.14
CA ASP A 311 -4.27 -30.57 -4.32
C ASP A 311 -3.01 -29.70 -4.13
N ILE A 312 -2.82 -29.16 -2.93
CA ILE A 312 -1.59 -28.43 -2.59
C ILE A 312 -0.37 -29.35 -2.64
N MET A 313 -0.46 -30.51 -1.98
CA MET A 313 0.67 -31.45 -1.87
C MET A 313 1.07 -32.05 -3.21
N ILE A 314 0.11 -32.64 -3.94
CA ILE A 314 0.38 -33.29 -5.24
C ILE A 314 0.72 -32.25 -6.30
N GLY A 315 0.04 -31.10 -6.26
CA GLY A 315 0.31 -30.00 -7.19
C GLY A 315 1.61 -29.26 -6.90
N GLY A 316 2.22 -29.41 -5.71
CA GLY A 316 3.40 -28.61 -5.32
C GLY A 316 3.11 -27.12 -5.36
N LYS A 317 1.86 -26.72 -5.04
CA LYS A 317 1.41 -25.33 -5.10
C LYS A 317 1.95 -24.53 -3.92
N THR A 318 2.19 -23.24 -4.13
CA THR A 318 2.62 -22.31 -3.09
C THR A 318 1.56 -21.25 -2.86
N VAL A 319 1.28 -20.92 -1.60
CA VAL A 319 0.43 -19.79 -1.20
C VAL A 319 1.27 -18.83 -0.37
N ARG A 320 1.31 -17.55 -0.73
CA ARG A 320 2.19 -16.54 -0.12
C ARG A 320 1.44 -15.24 0.15
N GLY A 321 1.51 -14.77 1.41
CA GLY A 321 1.10 -13.42 1.78
C GLY A 321 2.11 -12.39 1.25
N ILE A 322 1.61 -11.25 0.79
CA ILE A 322 2.41 -10.15 0.26
C ILE A 322 1.95 -8.86 0.92
N VAL A 323 2.88 -8.08 1.44
CA VAL A 323 2.65 -6.77 2.06
C VAL A 323 3.49 -5.75 1.30
N GLU A 324 2.85 -4.67 0.84
CA GLU A 324 3.48 -3.53 0.15
C GLU A 324 4.30 -3.87 -1.13
N GLY A 325 4.24 -5.11 -1.61
CA GLY A 325 4.82 -5.52 -2.90
C GLY A 325 6.19 -6.16 -2.87
#